data_f2974e15696e5865d2fd344f0299e616
#
_entry.id   f2974e15696e5865d2fd344f0299e616
#
_cell.length_a   1.000
_cell.length_b   1.000
_cell.length_c   1.000
_cell.angle_alpha   90.00
_cell.angle_beta   90.00
_cell.angle_gamma   90.00
#
_symmetry.space_group_name_H-M   'P 1'
#
loop_
_entity.id
_entity.type
_entity.pdbx_description
1 polymer ?
#
loop_
_entity_poly.entity_id
_entity_poly.type
_entity_poly.pdbx_seq_one_letter_code
_entity_poly.pdbx_strand_id
1 'polypeptide(L)'
;MKNIISFIFLICSVAVIIVSCAKKEESTTATVVPAGGTGTTAGGTIAGNDDLTGTFHLWRSGSGEPSGGCIDNETVFSNFGLHTSVKGWKRDLIVTTSTSFTIAETFYSDTTCGTVIGYNHKLYKGATIGAAVTSMTAGTDPTRPTSSKKIVYVNYAVAQKANTAAMVEKIDSNLTLGTELLEVGDDGPTKYNLIATGTQSGSSSKFLFMTEPSESDYPTDWDVNSTHTYWQ
;
A
#
# COMPACT_ATOMS: atom_id res chain seq x y z
N MET A 1 -41.01 -23.77 -51.33
CA MET A 1 -40.56 -24.46 -50.11
C MET A 1 -39.01 -24.52 -49.91
N LYS A 2 -38.20 -24.30 -50.95
CA LYS A 2 -36.72 -24.32 -50.80
C LYS A 2 -36.09 -23.11 -50.08
N ASN A 3 -36.77 -21.96 -50.11
CA ASN A 3 -36.18 -20.71 -49.54
C ASN A 3 -36.41 -20.51 -48.05
N ILE A 4 -37.35 -21.23 -47.44
CA ILE A 4 -37.65 -21.12 -46.01
C ILE A 4 -36.62 -21.88 -45.14
N ILE A 5 -36.13 -23.01 -45.65
CA ILE A 5 -35.16 -23.86 -44.95
C ILE A 5 -33.78 -23.17 -44.88
N SER A 6 -33.42 -22.41 -45.92
CA SER A 6 -32.16 -21.66 -45.96
C SER A 6 -32.11 -20.50 -44.95
N PHE A 7 -33.28 -19.89 -44.65
CA PHE A 7 -33.38 -18.77 -43.71
C PHE A 7 -33.31 -19.25 -42.26
N ILE A 8 -33.82 -20.44 -41.95
CA ILE A 8 -33.76 -21.02 -40.60
C ILE A 8 -32.32 -21.43 -40.25
N PHE A 9 -31.55 -21.93 -41.22
CA PHE A 9 -30.14 -22.26 -40.99
C PHE A 9 -29.26 -21.03 -40.81
N LEU A 10 -29.59 -19.90 -41.41
CA LEU A 10 -28.86 -18.65 -41.25
C LEU A 10 -29.10 -18.01 -39.87
N ILE A 11 -30.31 -18.14 -39.31
CA ILE A 11 -30.64 -17.61 -37.98
C ILE A 11 -30.03 -18.47 -36.88
N CYS A 12 -29.93 -19.78 -37.05
CA CYS A 12 -29.26 -20.64 -36.06
C CYS A 12 -27.75 -20.50 -36.03
N SER A 13 -27.10 -20.12 -37.14
CA SER A 13 -25.64 -19.91 -37.16
C SER A 13 -25.19 -18.59 -36.58
N VAL A 14 -26.07 -17.58 -36.47
CA VAL A 14 -25.77 -16.29 -35.83
C VAL A 14 -25.97 -16.36 -34.32
N ALA A 15 -26.81 -17.26 -33.80
CA ALA A 15 -27.08 -17.42 -32.37
C ALA A 15 -25.94 -18.13 -31.60
N VAL A 16 -25.01 -18.81 -32.28
CA VAL A 16 -23.92 -19.57 -31.63
C VAL A 16 -22.66 -18.74 -31.41
N ILE A 17 -22.54 -17.55 -32.00
CA ILE A 17 -21.33 -16.70 -31.88
C ILE A 17 -21.41 -15.72 -30.74
N ILE A 18 -22.53 -15.56 -30.02
CA ILE A 18 -22.68 -14.58 -28.94
C ILE A 18 -22.45 -15.19 -27.54
N VAL A 19 -22.13 -16.46 -27.39
CA VAL A 19 -21.96 -17.13 -26.09
C VAL A 19 -20.50 -17.36 -25.72
N SER A 20 -19.55 -16.82 -26.46
CA SER A 20 -18.13 -17.03 -26.14
C SER A 20 -17.34 -15.73 -25.99
N CYS A 21 -17.67 -14.93 -25.00
CA CYS A 21 -16.78 -14.00 -24.35
C CYS A 21 -17.46 -13.34 -23.11
N ALA A 22 -18.16 -14.12 -22.30
CA ALA A 22 -18.32 -13.74 -20.92
C ALA A 22 -17.06 -14.25 -20.18
N LYS A 23 -15.97 -13.51 -20.29
CA LYS A 23 -14.89 -13.61 -19.32
C LYS A 23 -15.56 -13.35 -17.98
N LYS A 24 -15.72 -14.39 -17.17
CA LYS A 24 -16.16 -14.28 -15.80
C LYS A 24 -15.11 -13.38 -15.12
N GLU A 25 -15.42 -12.10 -15.03
CA GLU A 25 -14.71 -11.23 -14.11
C GLU A 25 -15.00 -11.81 -12.72
N GLU A 26 -14.05 -12.56 -12.19
CA GLU A 26 -13.98 -12.72 -10.75
C GLU A 26 -13.75 -11.31 -10.22
N SER A 27 -14.83 -10.69 -9.78
CA SER A 27 -14.80 -9.51 -8.95
C SER A 27 -14.07 -9.90 -7.66
N THR A 28 -12.74 -9.86 -7.70
CA THR A 28 -11.96 -9.77 -6.49
C THR A 28 -12.32 -8.42 -5.89
N THR A 29 -13.25 -8.44 -4.95
CA THR A 29 -13.58 -7.27 -4.13
C THR A 29 -12.30 -6.90 -3.40
N ALA A 30 -11.51 -5.99 -3.98
CA ALA A 30 -10.39 -5.39 -3.29
C ALA A 30 -11.00 -4.68 -2.08
N THR A 31 -10.63 -5.11 -0.88
CA THR A 31 -11.04 -4.43 0.35
C THR A 31 -10.29 -3.11 0.36
N VAL A 32 -10.92 -2.07 -0.17
CA VAL A 32 -10.39 -0.71 -0.11
C VAL A 32 -10.46 -0.28 1.35
N VAL A 33 -9.33 0.07 1.91
CA VAL A 33 -9.25 0.67 3.24
C VAL A 33 -9.87 2.07 3.14
N PRO A 34 -11.01 2.37 3.77
CA PRO A 34 -11.60 3.69 3.68
C PRO A 34 -10.67 4.72 4.31
N ALA A 35 -10.36 5.78 3.57
CA ALA A 35 -9.62 6.91 4.11
C ALA A 35 -10.47 7.64 5.14
N GLY A 36 -9.97 7.77 6.36
CA GLY A 36 -10.63 8.51 7.45
C GLY A 36 -11.56 7.69 8.31
N GLY A 37 -11.70 6.38 8.09
CA GLY A 37 -12.44 5.51 8.99
C GLY A 37 -11.58 5.10 10.19
N THR A 38 -11.97 5.49 11.39
CA THR A 38 -11.57 4.81 12.62
C THR A 38 -12.04 3.36 12.51
N GLY A 39 -11.15 2.41 12.16
CA GLY A 39 -11.49 1.00 12.28
C GLY A 39 -11.40 0.13 11.04
N THR A 40 -10.47 0.35 10.14
CA THR A 40 -10.00 -0.78 9.35
C THR A 40 -9.13 -1.63 10.25
N THR A 41 -9.76 -2.58 10.88
CA THR A 41 -9.05 -3.57 11.68
C THR A 41 -8.12 -4.32 10.76
N ALA A 42 -6.82 -4.17 10.98
CA ALA A 42 -5.85 -5.03 10.38
C ALA A 42 -6.27 -6.47 10.67
N GLY A 43 -6.60 -7.21 9.63
CA GLY A 43 -7.28 -8.50 9.78
C GLY A 43 -6.35 -9.71 9.68
N GLY A 44 -5.02 -9.49 9.58
CA GLY A 44 -4.11 -10.59 9.30
C GLY A 44 -2.74 -10.46 9.94
N THR A 45 -1.98 -11.53 9.81
CA THR A 45 -0.55 -11.62 10.13
C THR A 45 0.13 -12.19 8.89
N ILE A 46 1.18 -11.54 8.39
CA ILE A 46 1.92 -12.06 7.23
C ILE A 46 2.55 -13.40 7.60
N ALA A 47 2.24 -14.42 6.82
CA ALA A 47 2.74 -15.77 7.05
C ALA A 47 4.27 -15.81 7.10
N GLY A 48 4.82 -16.43 8.14
CA GLY A 48 6.28 -16.52 8.36
C GLY A 48 6.87 -15.35 9.16
N ASN A 49 6.06 -14.40 9.61
CA ASN A 49 6.47 -13.37 10.57
C ASN A 49 5.30 -12.94 11.47
N ASP A 50 5.18 -13.54 12.63
CA ASP A 50 4.09 -13.31 13.58
C ASP A 50 4.04 -11.88 14.14
N ASP A 51 5.16 -11.16 14.08
CA ASP A 51 5.22 -9.75 14.48
C ASP A 51 4.70 -8.79 13.40
N LEU A 52 4.61 -9.22 12.14
CA LEU A 52 4.09 -8.41 11.05
C LEU A 52 2.56 -8.56 10.99
N THR A 53 1.90 -7.90 11.92
CA THR A 53 0.44 -7.91 12.12
C THR A 53 -0.03 -6.52 12.52
N GLY A 54 -1.26 -6.16 12.19
CA GLY A 54 -1.84 -4.90 12.60
C GLY A 54 -1.48 -3.72 11.69
N THR A 55 -1.44 -2.53 12.27
CA THR A 55 -1.11 -1.28 11.57
C THR A 55 0.18 -0.72 12.13
N PHE A 56 1.11 -0.39 11.25
CA PHE A 56 2.37 0.27 11.58
C PHE A 56 2.37 1.66 10.96
N HIS A 57 2.68 2.67 11.77
CA HIS A 57 2.72 4.08 11.38
C HIS A 57 4.14 4.50 11.02
N LEU A 58 4.32 5.23 9.90
CA LEU A 58 5.63 5.74 9.50
C LEU A 58 6.16 6.68 10.59
N TRP A 59 7.40 6.42 11.00
CA TRP A 59 8.16 7.29 11.89
C TRP A 59 9.21 8.07 11.10
N ARG A 60 9.42 9.33 11.48
CA ARG A 60 10.52 10.16 10.98
C ARG A 60 11.20 10.89 12.12
N SER A 61 12.52 10.88 12.12
CA SER A 61 13.34 11.61 13.08
C SER A 61 12.96 13.09 13.12
N GLY A 62 12.81 13.64 14.32
CA GLY A 62 12.42 15.03 14.54
C GLY A 62 10.92 15.28 14.64
N SER A 63 10.06 14.32 14.29
CA SER A 63 8.59 14.45 14.45
C SER A 63 8.08 13.95 15.82
N GLY A 64 8.97 13.41 16.68
CA GLY A 64 8.56 12.64 17.86
C GLY A 64 7.95 11.28 17.46
N GLU A 65 7.59 10.45 18.45
CA GLU A 65 6.70 9.32 18.17
C GLU A 65 5.34 9.91 17.79
N PRO A 66 4.86 9.70 16.55
CA PRO A 66 3.63 10.33 16.12
C PRO A 66 2.49 9.74 16.96
N SER A 67 1.86 10.56 17.78
CA SER A 67 0.62 10.19 18.47
C SER A 67 -0.41 9.81 17.40
N GLY A 68 -0.68 8.51 17.26
CA GLY A 68 -1.59 7.99 16.24
C GLY A 68 -1.11 8.13 14.79
N GLY A 69 0.21 8.23 14.56
CA GLY A 69 0.80 8.23 13.21
C GLY A 69 0.67 9.55 12.44
N CYS A 70 0.18 10.63 13.03
CA CYS A 70 0.09 11.93 12.36
C CYS A 70 1.46 12.62 12.33
N ILE A 71 1.99 12.87 11.14
CA ILE A 71 3.21 13.67 10.90
C ILE A 71 2.76 15.07 10.53
N ASP A 72 3.25 16.10 11.26
CA ASP A 72 2.92 17.52 11.09
C ASP A 72 4.16 18.40 10.80
N ASN A 73 5.24 17.78 10.33
CA ASN A 73 6.54 18.43 10.15
C ASN A 73 6.73 18.88 8.69
N GLU A 74 6.77 20.19 8.45
CA GLU A 74 6.92 20.78 7.11
C GLU A 74 8.25 20.40 6.41
N THR A 75 9.33 20.18 7.16
CA THR A 75 10.60 19.69 6.60
C THR A 75 10.44 18.28 6.04
N VAL A 76 9.71 17.41 6.76
CA VAL A 76 9.36 16.08 6.25
C VAL A 76 8.53 16.19 4.98
N PHE A 77 7.52 17.04 4.96
CA PHE A 77 6.66 17.25 3.77
C PHE A 77 7.48 17.70 2.55
N SER A 78 8.40 18.66 2.75
CA SER A 78 9.29 19.12 1.69
C SER A 78 10.18 17.99 1.14
N ASN A 79 10.75 17.18 2.02
CA ASN A 79 11.61 16.05 1.63
C ASN A 79 10.86 14.97 0.84
N PHE A 80 9.57 14.79 1.10
CA PHE A 80 8.68 13.90 0.34
C PHE A 80 7.99 14.59 -0.83
N GLY A 81 8.28 15.87 -1.08
CA GLY A 81 7.68 16.64 -2.15
C GLY A 81 6.16 16.77 -2.02
N LEU A 82 5.62 16.82 -0.80
CA LEU A 82 4.19 16.98 -0.57
C LEU A 82 3.76 18.42 -0.93
N HIS A 83 2.49 18.58 -1.30
CA HIS A 83 1.94 19.90 -1.62
C HIS A 83 1.82 20.77 -0.37
N THR A 84 1.97 22.09 -0.49
CA THR A 84 1.93 23.06 0.62
C THR A 84 0.59 23.12 1.36
N SER A 85 -0.49 22.62 0.75
CA SER A 85 -1.80 22.49 1.40
C SER A 85 -1.85 21.33 2.42
N VAL A 86 -0.89 20.43 2.40
CA VAL A 86 -0.78 19.34 3.38
C VAL A 86 -0.20 19.93 4.67
N LYS A 87 -0.95 19.77 5.77
CA LYS A 87 -0.54 20.17 7.12
C LYS A 87 -0.41 18.99 8.06
N GLY A 88 -0.97 17.85 7.67
CA GLY A 88 -0.81 16.56 8.34
C GLY A 88 -0.71 15.44 7.31
N TRP A 89 0.08 14.42 7.61
CA TRP A 89 0.29 13.27 6.75
C TRP A 89 0.37 11.99 7.57
N LYS A 90 -0.28 10.95 7.07
CA LYS A 90 -0.10 9.58 7.58
C LYS A 90 0.37 8.70 6.44
N ARG A 91 1.32 7.84 6.76
CA ARG A 91 1.70 6.73 5.89
C ARG A 91 1.74 5.47 6.73
N ASP A 92 0.74 4.64 6.53
CA ASP A 92 0.51 3.45 7.33
C ASP A 92 0.76 2.20 6.50
N LEU A 93 1.46 1.21 7.08
CA LEU A 93 1.49 -0.14 6.56
C LEU A 93 0.44 -0.94 7.33
N ILE A 94 -0.58 -1.42 6.64
CA ILE A 94 -1.74 -2.12 7.22
C ILE A 94 -1.74 -3.55 6.71
N VAL A 95 -1.53 -4.51 7.59
CA VAL A 95 -1.61 -5.94 7.25
C VAL A 95 -3.07 -6.35 7.16
N THR A 96 -3.52 -6.76 5.99
CA THR A 96 -4.93 -7.08 5.72
C THR A 96 -5.23 -8.58 5.77
N THR A 97 -4.30 -9.40 5.29
CA THR A 97 -4.40 -10.87 5.32
C THR A 97 -3.03 -11.50 5.56
N SER A 98 -2.94 -12.82 5.55
CA SER A 98 -1.66 -13.54 5.65
C SER A 98 -0.71 -13.35 4.47
N THR A 99 -1.19 -12.77 3.36
CA THR A 99 -0.40 -12.55 2.13
C THR A 99 -0.62 -11.18 1.53
N SER A 100 -1.31 -10.26 2.23
CA SER A 100 -1.66 -8.96 1.67
C SER A 100 -1.49 -7.85 2.71
N PHE A 101 -1.04 -6.68 2.24
CA PHE A 101 -0.97 -5.47 3.03
C PHE A 101 -1.23 -4.24 2.15
N THR A 102 -1.51 -3.12 2.78
CA THR A 102 -1.70 -1.83 2.12
C THR A 102 -0.67 -0.83 2.67
N ILE A 103 -0.05 -0.04 1.81
CA ILE A 103 0.62 1.20 2.20
C ILE A 103 -0.38 2.33 1.93
N ALA A 104 -0.91 2.89 3.00
CA ALA A 104 -1.95 3.91 2.97
C ALA A 104 -1.34 5.29 3.25
N GLU A 105 -1.27 6.13 2.23
CA GLU A 105 -0.88 7.53 2.36
C GLU A 105 -2.12 8.41 2.40
N THR A 106 -2.32 9.15 3.49
CA THR A 106 -3.46 10.04 3.69
C THR A 106 -2.98 11.44 4.03
N PHE A 107 -3.52 12.42 3.33
CA PHE A 107 -3.13 13.83 3.42
C PHE A 107 -4.23 14.66 4.10
N TYR A 108 -3.83 15.56 4.99
CA TYR A 108 -4.74 16.34 5.82
C TYR A 108 -4.44 17.83 5.70
N SER A 109 -5.48 18.65 5.84
CA SER A 109 -5.36 20.13 5.86
C SER A 109 -5.02 20.70 7.24
N ASP A 110 -4.95 19.86 8.27
CA ASP A 110 -4.66 20.25 9.64
C ASP A 110 -3.57 19.36 10.26
N THR A 111 -2.90 19.88 11.29
CA THR A 111 -1.78 19.24 11.97
C THR A 111 -2.20 18.10 12.90
N THR A 112 -3.50 17.92 13.14
CA THR A 112 -4.04 16.86 13.97
C THR A 112 -4.52 15.65 13.16
N CYS A 113 -4.37 15.72 11.83
CA CYS A 113 -4.88 14.70 10.90
C CYS A 113 -6.39 14.45 11.06
N GLY A 114 -7.17 15.53 11.23
CA GLY A 114 -8.62 15.49 11.38
C GLY A 114 -9.38 15.62 10.06
N THR A 115 -8.88 16.46 9.13
CA THR A 115 -9.58 16.80 7.89
C THR A 115 -8.83 16.26 6.68
N VAL A 116 -9.34 15.18 6.08
CA VAL A 116 -8.75 14.52 4.90
C VAL A 116 -8.94 15.38 3.65
N ILE A 117 -7.85 15.71 2.96
CA ILE A 117 -7.85 16.40 1.67
C ILE A 117 -7.52 15.49 0.48
N GLY A 118 -7.08 14.28 0.72
CA GLY A 118 -6.84 13.27 -0.30
C GLY A 118 -6.09 12.07 0.25
N TYR A 119 -5.98 11.04 -0.58
CA TYR A 119 -5.18 9.85 -0.27
C TYR A 119 -4.68 9.13 -1.52
N ASN A 120 -3.63 8.33 -1.34
CA ASN A 120 -3.06 7.44 -2.34
C ASN A 120 -2.67 6.13 -1.64
N HIS A 121 -3.51 5.11 -1.76
CA HIS A 121 -3.31 3.82 -1.14
C HIS A 121 -2.81 2.81 -2.16
N LYS A 122 -1.71 2.15 -1.88
CA LYS A 122 -1.15 1.08 -2.70
C LYS A 122 -1.45 -0.26 -2.04
N LEU A 123 -2.14 -1.14 -2.77
CA LEU A 123 -2.57 -2.44 -2.30
C LEU A 123 -1.63 -3.52 -2.84
N TYR A 124 -1.11 -4.35 -1.95
CA TYR A 124 -0.14 -5.39 -2.25
C TYR A 124 -0.67 -6.77 -1.90
N LYS A 125 -0.33 -7.77 -2.73
CA LYS A 125 -0.69 -9.18 -2.54
C LYS A 125 0.51 -10.10 -2.77
N GLY A 126 0.33 -11.39 -2.47
CA GLY A 126 1.36 -12.40 -2.67
C GLY A 126 2.58 -12.21 -1.77
N ALA A 127 2.42 -11.50 -0.64
CA ALA A 127 3.50 -11.27 0.29
C ALA A 127 4.01 -12.61 0.86
N THR A 128 5.29 -12.88 0.65
CA THR A 128 5.96 -14.11 1.11
C THR A 128 7.25 -13.74 1.82
N ILE A 129 7.42 -14.25 3.03
CA ILE A 129 8.63 -14.09 3.83
C ILE A 129 9.62 -15.18 3.47
N GLY A 130 10.81 -14.78 3.05
CA GLY A 130 11.91 -15.65 2.68
C GLY A 130 12.98 -15.80 3.76
N ALA A 131 14.16 -16.21 3.32
CA ALA A 131 15.30 -16.48 4.21
C ALA A 131 15.74 -15.23 5.00
N ALA A 132 16.29 -15.46 6.18
CA ALA A 132 16.95 -14.44 6.97
C ALA A 132 18.24 -13.97 6.27
N VAL A 133 18.52 -12.67 6.42
CA VAL A 133 19.79 -12.05 6.06
C VAL A 133 20.45 -11.61 7.36
N THR A 134 21.67 -12.05 7.57
CA THR A 134 22.49 -11.72 8.75
C THR A 134 23.60 -10.75 8.35
N SER A 135 24.22 -10.14 9.33
CA SER A 135 25.34 -9.20 9.12
C SER A 135 24.92 -7.89 8.43
N MET A 136 23.72 -7.42 8.73
CA MET A 136 23.26 -6.10 8.33
C MET A 136 24.02 -5.02 9.10
N THR A 137 24.24 -3.85 8.48
CA THR A 137 24.88 -2.72 9.13
C THR A 137 23.97 -2.13 10.22
N ALA A 138 24.41 -2.20 11.48
CA ALA A 138 23.68 -1.60 12.59
C ALA A 138 23.61 -0.08 12.44
N GLY A 139 22.44 0.50 12.68
CA GLY A 139 22.25 1.95 12.76
C GLY A 139 22.21 2.42 14.22
N THR A 140 22.39 3.71 14.42
CA THR A 140 22.42 4.31 15.77
C THR A 140 21.14 5.06 16.14
N ASP A 141 20.36 5.52 15.13
CA ASP A 141 19.12 6.28 15.38
C ASP A 141 18.12 6.09 14.22
N PRO A 142 17.03 5.38 14.43
CA PRO A 142 16.84 4.39 15.50
C PRO A 142 17.83 3.22 15.36
N THR A 143 18.07 2.49 16.45
CA THR A 143 18.94 1.31 16.41
C THR A 143 18.41 0.30 15.42
N ARG A 144 19.15 0.10 14.32
CA ARG A 144 18.74 -0.83 13.28
C ARG A 144 19.18 -2.25 13.62
N PRO A 145 18.32 -3.26 13.36
CA PRO A 145 18.68 -4.65 13.58
C PRO A 145 19.85 -5.09 12.70
N THR A 146 20.69 -5.97 13.23
CA THR A 146 21.80 -6.61 12.47
C THR A 146 21.33 -7.81 11.63
N SER A 147 20.06 -8.11 11.65
CA SER A 147 19.42 -9.16 10.84
C SER A 147 18.09 -8.69 10.29
N SER A 148 17.72 -9.25 9.16
CA SER A 148 16.46 -9.00 8.47
C SER A 148 15.90 -10.28 7.88
N LYS A 149 14.68 -10.22 7.34
CA LYS A 149 14.11 -11.24 6.47
C LYS A 149 13.83 -10.64 5.10
N LYS A 150 13.92 -11.47 4.09
CA LYS A 150 13.47 -11.13 2.74
C LYS A 150 11.95 -11.13 2.70
N ILE A 151 11.35 -10.15 1.99
CA ILE A 151 9.94 -10.18 1.65
C ILE A 151 9.78 -9.87 0.16
N VAL A 152 8.90 -10.60 -0.49
CA VAL A 152 8.52 -10.39 -1.89
C VAL A 152 7.00 -10.23 -2.00
N TYR A 153 6.54 -9.35 -2.87
CA TYR A 153 5.12 -9.06 -3.10
C TYR A 153 4.91 -8.36 -4.44
N VAL A 154 3.67 -8.16 -4.84
CA VAL A 154 3.30 -7.39 -6.02
C VAL A 154 2.28 -6.31 -5.67
N ASN A 155 2.35 -5.15 -6.33
CA ASN A 155 1.26 -4.17 -6.31
C ASN A 155 0.20 -4.63 -7.31
N TYR A 156 -1.06 -4.70 -6.89
CA TYR A 156 -2.15 -5.14 -7.76
C TYR A 156 -3.27 -4.10 -7.91
N ALA A 157 -3.30 -3.11 -7.04
CA ALA A 157 -4.30 -2.06 -7.12
C ALA A 157 -3.81 -0.76 -6.46
N VAL A 158 -4.38 0.34 -6.90
CA VAL A 158 -4.20 1.67 -6.30
C VAL A 158 -5.58 2.27 -6.06
N ALA A 159 -5.83 2.76 -4.85
CA ALA A 159 -7.03 3.52 -4.51
C ALA A 159 -6.64 4.98 -4.24
N GLN A 160 -7.21 5.90 -4.98
CA GLN A 160 -6.86 7.31 -4.94
C GLN A 160 -8.11 8.18 -4.80
N LYS A 161 -7.97 9.28 -4.08
CA LYS A 161 -9.00 10.30 -3.98
C LYS A 161 -8.39 11.66 -3.71
N ALA A 162 -8.91 12.68 -4.36
CA ALA A 162 -8.59 14.06 -4.09
C ALA A 162 -9.85 14.82 -3.67
N ASN A 163 -9.83 15.45 -2.51
CA ASN A 163 -10.93 16.25 -1.99
C ASN A 163 -10.70 17.76 -2.22
N THR A 164 -9.56 18.14 -2.80
CA THR A 164 -9.23 19.53 -3.19
C THR A 164 -8.56 19.54 -4.57
N ALA A 165 -8.67 20.64 -5.31
CA ALA A 165 -8.03 20.77 -6.62
C ALA A 165 -6.50 20.62 -6.54
N ALA A 166 -5.87 21.13 -5.49
CA ALA A 166 -4.43 20.96 -5.25
C ALA A 166 -4.03 19.49 -5.12
N MET A 167 -4.89 18.66 -4.53
CA MET A 167 -4.61 17.22 -4.39
C MET A 167 -4.91 16.45 -5.68
N VAL A 168 -5.83 16.91 -6.54
CA VAL A 168 -5.98 16.36 -7.90
C VAL A 168 -4.67 16.51 -8.67
N GLU A 169 -4.11 17.71 -8.68
CA GLU A 169 -2.83 17.98 -9.36
C GLU A 169 -1.67 17.16 -8.77
N LYS A 170 -1.68 16.94 -7.45
CA LYS A 170 -0.59 16.28 -6.73
C LYS A 170 -0.65 14.76 -6.79
N ILE A 171 -1.83 14.15 -6.68
CA ILE A 171 -2.00 12.69 -6.63
C ILE A 171 -2.03 12.15 -8.07
N ASP A 172 -3.01 12.57 -8.84
CA ASP A 172 -3.17 12.23 -10.25
C ASP A 172 -4.10 13.24 -10.91
N SER A 173 -3.64 13.88 -11.98
CA SER A 173 -4.40 14.89 -12.73
C SER A 173 -5.67 14.37 -13.40
N ASN A 174 -5.81 13.05 -13.51
CA ASN A 174 -7.00 12.39 -14.07
C ASN A 174 -8.11 12.18 -13.04
N LEU A 175 -7.86 12.44 -11.75
CA LEU A 175 -8.84 12.27 -10.70
C LEU A 175 -9.99 13.29 -10.86
N THR A 176 -11.21 12.80 -10.66
CA THR A 176 -12.37 13.68 -10.47
C THR A 176 -12.47 14.07 -9.00
N LEU A 177 -12.55 15.38 -8.74
CA LEU A 177 -12.62 15.95 -7.40
C LEU A 177 -13.72 15.29 -6.56
N GLY A 178 -13.37 14.82 -5.39
CA GLY A 178 -14.28 14.16 -4.44
C GLY A 178 -14.66 12.73 -4.78
N THR A 179 -14.25 12.22 -5.95
CA THR A 179 -14.55 10.85 -6.38
C THR A 179 -13.36 9.94 -6.13
N GLU A 180 -13.61 8.75 -5.61
CA GLU A 180 -12.59 7.72 -5.47
C GLU A 180 -12.35 7.04 -6.83
N LEU A 181 -11.08 6.87 -7.18
CA LEU A 181 -10.63 6.02 -8.27
C LEU A 181 -9.97 4.79 -7.65
N LEU A 182 -10.50 3.61 -7.97
CA LEU A 182 -9.87 2.33 -7.68
C LEU A 182 -9.40 1.71 -9.00
N GLU A 183 -8.11 1.71 -9.22
CA GLU A 183 -7.49 1.01 -10.34
C GLU A 183 -7.03 -0.36 -9.88
N VAL A 184 -7.67 -1.40 -10.40
CA VAL A 184 -7.23 -2.79 -10.28
C VAL A 184 -6.63 -3.16 -11.62
N GLY A 185 -5.31 -3.21 -11.67
CA GLY A 185 -4.57 -3.53 -12.89
C GLY A 185 -4.08 -4.98 -12.92
N ASP A 186 -3.38 -5.29 -13.98
CA ASP A 186 -2.51 -6.46 -14.00
C ASP A 186 -1.46 -6.32 -12.90
N ASP A 187 -0.98 -7.45 -12.38
CA ASP A 187 0.06 -7.44 -11.35
C ASP A 187 1.26 -6.63 -11.83
N GLY A 188 1.60 -5.60 -11.06
CA GLY A 188 2.79 -4.81 -11.31
C GLY A 188 4.07 -5.64 -11.14
N PRO A 189 5.24 -5.05 -11.34
CA PRO A 189 6.50 -5.76 -11.16
C PRO A 189 6.62 -6.29 -9.73
N THR A 190 7.25 -7.45 -9.61
CA THR A 190 7.58 -8.03 -8.30
C THR A 190 8.47 -7.07 -7.53
N LYS A 191 8.15 -6.86 -6.27
CA LYS A 191 8.90 -5.99 -5.35
C LYS A 191 9.65 -6.85 -4.35
N TYR A 192 10.90 -6.50 -4.10
CA TYR A 192 11.83 -7.18 -3.21
C TYR A 192 12.29 -6.20 -2.13
N ASN A 193 12.08 -6.55 -0.86
CA ASN A 193 12.51 -5.74 0.28
C ASN A 193 13.21 -6.60 1.33
N LEU A 194 13.94 -5.92 2.21
CA LEU A 194 14.33 -6.46 3.51
C LEU A 194 13.41 -5.86 4.57
N ILE A 195 13.00 -6.70 5.52
CA ILE A 195 12.22 -6.28 6.68
C ILE A 195 12.84 -6.81 7.97
N ALA A 196 12.68 -6.05 9.04
CA ALA A 196 12.92 -6.53 10.40
C ALA A 196 11.86 -5.96 11.35
N THR A 197 11.37 -6.83 12.21
CA THR A 197 10.41 -6.48 13.26
C THR A 197 11.05 -6.71 14.62
N GLY A 198 10.59 -6.00 15.63
CA GLY A 198 11.06 -6.16 16.99
C GLY A 198 10.26 -5.30 17.96
N THR A 199 10.68 -5.32 19.21
CA THR A 199 10.10 -4.50 20.28
C THR A 199 11.16 -3.54 20.78
N GLN A 200 10.79 -2.29 21.00
CA GLN A 200 11.72 -1.29 21.54
C GLN A 200 12.07 -1.66 22.98
N SER A 201 13.36 -1.55 23.33
CA SER A 201 13.83 -1.79 24.70
C SER A 201 13.12 -0.86 25.69
N GLY A 202 12.51 -1.44 26.72
CA GLY A 202 11.77 -0.69 27.75
C GLY A 202 10.36 -0.23 27.36
N SER A 203 9.86 -0.66 26.20
CA SER A 203 8.51 -0.35 25.70
C SER A 203 7.83 -1.63 25.19
N SER A 204 6.49 -1.60 25.10
CA SER A 204 5.72 -2.62 24.40
C SER A 204 5.53 -2.29 22.91
N SER A 205 5.98 -1.11 22.47
CA SER A 205 5.82 -0.68 21.07
C SER A 205 6.65 -1.55 20.14
N LYS A 206 5.99 -2.08 19.11
CA LYS A 206 6.65 -2.82 18.05
C LYS A 206 7.13 -1.89 16.96
N PHE A 207 8.24 -2.22 16.34
CA PHE A 207 8.74 -1.51 15.17
C PHE A 207 8.84 -2.44 13.95
N LEU A 208 8.77 -1.83 12.79
CA LEU A 208 9.06 -2.44 11.50
C LEU A 208 10.06 -1.56 10.75
N PHE A 209 11.22 -2.13 10.45
CA PHE A 209 12.14 -1.57 9.45
C PHE A 209 11.84 -2.20 8.10
N MET A 210 11.81 -1.39 7.04
CA MET A 210 11.57 -1.85 5.69
C MET A 210 12.41 -1.02 4.73
N THR A 211 13.21 -1.68 3.88
CA THR A 211 13.96 -0.99 2.81
C THR A 211 13.01 -0.43 1.76
N GLU A 212 13.49 0.46 0.90
CA GLU A 212 12.78 0.76 -0.35
C GLU A 212 12.69 -0.49 -1.22
N PRO A 213 11.59 -0.64 -1.98
CA PRO A 213 11.42 -1.79 -2.84
C PRO A 213 12.34 -1.73 -4.06
N SER A 214 12.99 -2.84 -4.36
CA SER A 214 13.69 -3.09 -5.63
C SER A 214 12.80 -3.93 -6.55
N GLU A 215 12.95 -3.77 -7.86
CA GLU A 215 12.22 -4.56 -8.87
C GLU A 215 13.09 -5.66 -9.49
N SER A 216 14.37 -5.69 -9.19
CA SER A 216 15.32 -6.64 -9.78
C SER A 216 15.83 -7.70 -8.82
N ASP A 217 16.13 -7.33 -7.58
CA ASP A 217 16.69 -8.24 -6.57
C ASP A 217 16.50 -7.64 -5.17
N TYR A 218 16.76 -8.45 -4.12
CA TYR A 218 16.73 -7.98 -2.75
C TYR A 218 17.85 -6.99 -2.47
N PRO A 219 17.56 -5.90 -1.74
CA PRO A 219 18.60 -5.08 -1.14
C PRO A 219 19.58 -5.94 -0.32
N THR A 220 20.82 -5.53 -0.24
CA THR A 220 21.87 -6.27 0.50
C THR A 220 22.07 -5.78 1.92
N ASP A 221 21.65 -4.55 2.22
CA ASP A 221 21.79 -3.90 3.52
C ASP A 221 20.73 -2.81 3.72
N TRP A 222 20.69 -2.21 4.91
CA TRP A 222 19.89 -1.02 5.20
C TRP A 222 20.50 0.20 4.51
N ASP A 223 19.76 0.80 3.60
CA ASP A 223 20.11 2.12 3.11
C ASP A 223 19.64 3.19 4.11
N VAL A 224 20.59 4.02 4.56
CA VAL A 224 20.35 5.07 5.56
C VAL A 224 19.30 6.07 5.08
N ASN A 225 19.24 6.33 3.77
CA ASN A 225 18.36 7.34 3.18
C ASN A 225 17.01 6.78 2.74
N SER A 226 16.92 5.48 2.47
CA SER A 226 15.75 4.83 1.88
C SER A 226 15.12 3.73 2.75
N THR A 227 15.64 3.48 3.96
CA THR A 227 14.99 2.57 4.90
C THR A 227 13.89 3.30 5.68
N HIS A 228 12.68 2.78 5.61
CA HIS A 228 11.55 3.30 6.36
C HIS A 228 11.44 2.59 7.72
N THR A 229 11.17 3.37 8.75
CA THR A 229 10.85 2.89 10.09
C THR A 229 9.39 3.16 10.38
N TYR A 230 8.69 2.14 10.85
CA TYR A 230 7.29 2.22 11.25
C TYR A 230 7.16 1.77 12.70
N TRP A 231 6.18 2.31 13.41
CA TRP A 231 5.84 1.95 14.78
C TRP A 231 4.38 1.48 14.88
N GLN A 232 4.13 0.53 15.79
CA GLN A 232 2.79 0.03 16.12
C GLN A 232 2.36 0.50 17.50
#